data_5741ff350f3b70fad884950b74ee122d
#
_entry.id   5741ff350f3b70fad884950b74ee122d
#
_cell.length_a   1.000
_cell.length_b   1.000
_cell.length_c   1.000
_cell.angle_alpha   90.00
_cell.angle_beta   90.00
_cell.angle_gamma   90.00
#
_symmetry.space_group_name_H-M   'P 1'
#
loop_
_entity.id
_entity.type
_entity.pdbx_description
1 polymer ?
#
loop_
_entity_poly.entity_id
_entity_poly.type
_entity_poly.pdbx_seq_one_letter_code
_entity_poly.pdbx_strand_id
1 'polypeptide(L)'
;ETEYFSIPFTSNSEAECSIVYTSSAGGGAEWLKTEITPVTRAGSASYTCKVSKADGYSGNLFPKAIILLRSKAGREESQIAVKAAVGVPEIAAATGTPSEPDAANTYTAGSESPDVITGTLSMQKQANAGTTSSMKLTVTAKGGSRIVGLPAWLKTDKTEGHSTEAIDYTLTLDQNAKDFPTGSFPANAAATFEIQNLSDAAKKVTVTVDVTEAP
;
A
#
# COMPACT_ATOMS: atom_id res chain seq x y z
N GLU A 1 4.67 21.36 12.93
CA GLU A 1 5.42 20.08 13.03
C GLU A 1 4.98 19.36 14.29
N THR A 2 4.64 18.08 14.15
CA THR A 2 4.29 17.26 15.31
C THR A 2 5.56 16.53 15.76
N GLU A 3 6.12 16.96 16.89
CA GLU A 3 7.20 16.26 17.56
C GLU A 3 6.64 14.96 18.15
N TYR A 4 7.25 13.80 17.81
CA TYR A 4 6.86 12.53 18.38
C TYR A 4 7.51 12.30 19.73
N PHE A 5 8.82 12.53 19.81
CA PHE A 5 9.62 12.35 21.02
C PHE A 5 11.01 12.97 20.85
N SER A 6 11.71 13.12 21.97
CA SER A 6 13.09 13.56 22.02
C SER A 6 13.96 12.51 22.69
N ILE A 7 15.15 12.28 22.14
CA ILE A 7 16.13 11.32 22.63
C ILE A 7 17.31 12.10 23.21
N PRO A 8 17.46 12.18 24.55
CA PRO A 8 18.68 12.70 25.15
C PRO A 8 19.80 11.66 25.06
N PHE A 9 20.99 12.09 24.69
CA PHE A 9 22.18 11.24 24.66
C PHE A 9 23.46 12.05 24.91
N THR A 10 24.53 11.36 25.22
CA THR A 10 25.86 11.97 25.41
C THR A 10 26.80 11.44 24.36
N SER A 11 27.73 12.27 23.90
CA SER A 11 28.81 11.88 22.99
C SER A 11 30.11 12.54 23.44
N ASN A 12 31.21 11.84 23.24
CA ASN A 12 32.54 12.35 23.50
C ASN A 12 33.10 13.25 22.38
N SER A 13 32.36 13.40 21.32
CA SER A 13 32.62 14.31 20.19
C SER A 13 31.33 14.85 19.60
N GLU A 14 31.46 15.63 18.56
CA GLU A 14 30.29 16.06 17.79
C GLU A 14 29.49 14.84 17.32
N ALA A 15 28.16 14.92 17.47
CA ALA A 15 27.26 13.84 17.14
C ALA A 15 26.57 14.05 15.80
N GLU A 16 26.27 12.96 15.12
CA GLU A 16 25.42 12.94 13.92
C GLU A 16 24.30 11.92 14.06
N CYS A 17 23.24 12.15 13.32
CA CYS A 17 22.08 11.27 13.25
C CYS A 17 21.80 10.93 11.80
N SER A 18 21.51 9.66 11.56
CA SER A 18 20.97 9.19 10.28
C SER A 18 19.79 8.26 10.49
N ILE A 19 18.98 8.07 9.47
CA ILE A 19 17.78 7.25 9.53
C ILE A 19 17.86 6.15 8.49
N VAL A 20 17.63 4.92 8.92
CA VAL A 20 17.48 3.76 8.03
C VAL A 20 16.01 3.34 8.05
N TYR A 21 15.32 3.51 6.92
CA TYR A 21 13.93 3.10 6.78
C TYR A 21 13.86 1.59 6.52
N THR A 22 13.11 0.88 7.36
CA THR A 22 13.02 -0.59 7.32
C THR A 22 11.67 -1.10 6.82
N SER A 23 10.69 -0.22 6.64
CA SER A 23 9.43 -0.60 6.01
C SER A 23 9.58 -0.54 4.50
N SER A 24 9.35 -1.65 3.83
CA SER A 24 9.39 -1.81 2.37
C SER A 24 8.17 -1.21 1.65
N ALA A 25 7.31 -0.51 2.33
CA ALA A 25 6.13 0.08 1.75
C ALA A 25 6.53 1.26 0.86
N GLY A 26 6.40 1.05 -0.41
CA GLY A 26 6.78 1.90 -1.51
C GLY A 26 6.51 3.38 -1.37
N GLY A 27 7.27 4.10 -2.13
CA GLY A 27 7.27 5.54 -2.18
C GLY A 27 8.19 6.14 -1.11
N GLY A 28 9.45 6.27 -1.43
CA GLY A 28 10.51 7.09 -0.90
C GLY A 28 10.26 7.58 0.53
N ALA A 29 10.35 6.71 1.43
CA ALA A 29 9.64 6.74 2.66
C ALA A 29 10.41 7.47 3.76
N GLU A 30 10.82 8.66 3.50
CA GLU A 30 11.29 9.57 4.54
C GLU A 30 10.09 10.05 5.38
N TRP A 31 9.66 9.23 6.33
CA TRP A 31 8.55 9.56 7.20
C TRP A 31 8.95 10.27 8.49
N LEU A 32 10.27 10.31 8.79
CA LEU A 32 10.84 10.96 9.96
C LEU A 32 11.74 12.12 9.55
N LYS A 33 11.71 13.15 10.38
CA LYS A 33 12.76 14.17 10.48
C LYS A 33 13.45 14.04 11.81
N THR A 34 14.76 14.22 11.82
CA THR A 34 15.57 14.29 13.04
C THR A 34 16.35 15.58 13.07
N GLU A 35 16.39 16.21 14.24
CA GLU A 35 17.19 17.40 14.51
C GLU A 35 18.03 17.18 15.76
N ILE A 36 19.33 17.33 15.64
CA ILE A 36 20.25 17.27 16.79
C ILE A 36 20.51 18.67 17.31
N THR A 37 20.21 18.86 18.58
CA THR A 37 20.50 20.10 19.29
C THR A 37 21.50 19.82 20.39
N PRO A 38 22.67 20.49 20.42
CA PRO A 38 23.60 20.39 21.54
C PRO A 38 23.01 21.03 22.78
N VAL A 39 23.11 20.33 23.90
CA VAL A 39 22.74 20.87 25.22
C VAL A 39 24.03 21.27 25.92
N THR A 40 24.33 22.55 25.95
CA THR A 40 25.56 23.09 26.57
C THR A 40 25.44 23.00 28.10
N ARG A 41 26.14 22.00 28.68
CA ARG A 41 26.46 22.00 30.11
C ARG A 41 27.98 21.84 30.24
N ALA A 42 28.55 22.59 31.18
CA ALA A 42 29.98 22.48 31.44
C ALA A 42 30.38 21.06 31.81
N GLY A 43 31.21 20.40 30.99
CA GLY A 43 31.90 19.17 31.30
C GLY A 43 31.47 17.90 30.56
N SER A 44 30.42 17.88 29.80
CA SER A 44 30.08 16.78 28.87
C SER A 44 29.22 17.30 27.72
N ALA A 45 29.48 16.84 26.50
CA ALA A 45 28.66 17.14 25.34
C ALA A 45 27.37 16.30 25.41
N SER A 46 26.31 16.93 25.89
CA SER A 46 24.97 16.36 25.86
C SER A 46 24.23 16.85 24.62
N TYR A 47 23.45 15.97 24.00
CA TYR A 47 22.68 16.26 22.81
C TYR A 47 21.23 15.83 23.01
N THR A 48 20.35 16.45 22.27
CA THR A 48 18.97 15.99 22.12
C THR A 48 18.68 15.78 20.66
N CYS A 49 18.28 14.57 20.27
CA CYS A 49 17.74 14.28 18.96
C CYS A 49 16.22 14.39 19.01
N LYS A 50 15.65 15.42 18.38
CA LYS A 50 14.22 15.56 18.20
C LYS A 50 13.77 14.73 17.00
N VAL A 51 12.70 13.99 17.16
CA VAL A 51 12.12 13.13 16.13
C VAL A 51 10.70 13.59 15.84
N SER A 52 10.44 13.93 14.60
CA SER A 52 9.13 14.42 14.14
C SER A 52 8.70 13.74 12.85
N LYS A 53 7.42 13.86 12.48
CA LYS A 53 6.91 13.41 11.20
C LYS A 53 7.45 14.28 10.08
N ALA A 54 7.89 13.66 8.98
CA ALA A 54 8.23 14.39 7.77
C ALA A 54 6.96 14.99 7.12
N ASP A 55 7.08 16.20 6.59
CA ASP A 55 5.99 16.87 5.91
C ASP A 55 5.63 16.14 4.61
N GLY A 56 4.33 16.07 4.31
CA GLY A 56 3.85 15.46 3.09
C GLY A 56 3.99 13.93 3.02
N TYR A 57 4.33 13.26 4.13
CA TYR A 57 4.36 11.79 4.12
C TYR A 57 2.99 11.18 3.85
N SER A 58 2.91 10.35 2.83
CA SER A 58 1.69 9.69 2.36
C SER A 58 1.83 8.17 2.19
N GLY A 59 2.83 7.57 2.82
CA GLY A 59 3.12 6.14 2.71
C GLY A 59 2.36 5.27 3.72
N ASN A 60 2.99 4.18 4.13
CA ASN A 60 2.46 3.22 5.11
C ASN A 60 2.06 3.93 6.42
N LEU A 61 0.89 3.59 6.96
CA LEU A 61 0.39 4.18 8.21
C LEU A 61 1.10 3.67 9.46
N PHE A 62 1.83 2.56 9.37
CA PHE A 62 2.65 2.01 10.45
C PHE A 62 4.11 1.86 10.03
N PRO A 63 4.77 2.96 9.66
CA PRO A 63 6.15 2.91 9.18
C PRO A 63 7.12 2.52 10.30
N LYS A 64 8.25 1.95 9.89
CA LYS A 64 9.35 1.55 10.77
C LYS A 64 10.66 2.14 10.29
N ALA A 65 11.53 2.51 11.21
CA ALA A 65 12.87 2.99 10.92
C ALA A 65 13.83 2.63 12.05
N ILE A 66 15.10 2.76 11.78
CA ILE A 66 16.17 2.72 12.79
C ILE A 66 16.85 4.08 12.78
N ILE A 67 16.88 4.74 13.91
CA ILE A 67 17.65 5.97 14.10
C ILE A 67 19.06 5.55 14.56
N LEU A 68 20.06 5.99 13.82
CA LEU A 68 21.47 5.75 14.11
C LEU A 68 22.06 7.03 14.69
N LEU A 69 22.47 7.00 15.95
CA LEU A 69 23.19 8.08 16.61
C LEU A 69 24.66 7.73 16.63
N ARG A 70 25.51 8.55 16.03
CA ARG A 70 26.93 8.32 15.87
C ARG A 70 27.75 9.46 16.42
N SER A 71 28.92 9.11 16.95
CA SER A 71 29.98 10.07 17.25
C SER A 71 30.80 10.35 15.99
N LYS A 72 30.99 11.61 15.60
CA LYS A 72 31.82 11.98 14.43
C LYS A 72 33.32 11.61 14.62
N ALA A 73 33.78 11.47 15.85
CA ALA A 73 35.14 10.97 16.11
C ALA A 73 35.30 9.46 15.85
N GLY A 74 34.24 8.75 15.56
CA GLY A 74 34.35 7.69 14.61
C GLY A 74 34.16 6.27 15.05
N ARG A 75 33.67 5.81 16.19
CA ARG A 75 33.53 4.35 16.39
C ARG A 75 32.31 3.90 17.18
N GLU A 76 31.61 4.79 17.83
CA GLU A 76 30.47 4.42 18.64
C GLU A 76 29.16 4.78 17.94
N GLU A 77 28.29 3.81 17.85
CA GLU A 77 26.97 3.93 17.23
C GLU A 77 25.93 3.37 18.19
N SER A 78 24.85 4.10 18.38
CA SER A 78 23.63 3.61 19.05
C SER A 78 22.50 3.52 18.05
N GLN A 79 21.80 2.39 18.06
CA GLN A 79 20.67 2.13 17.19
C GLN A 79 19.37 2.15 17.99
N ILE A 80 18.38 2.89 17.49
CA ILE A 80 17.09 2.98 18.11
C ILE A 80 16.02 2.61 17.08
N ALA A 81 15.38 1.46 17.27
CA ALA A 81 14.27 1.04 16.44
C ALA A 81 13.04 1.85 16.79
N VAL A 82 12.43 2.47 15.79
CA VAL A 82 11.21 3.26 15.92
C VAL A 82 10.12 2.74 15.01
N LYS A 83 8.89 2.80 15.51
CA LYS A 83 7.66 2.56 14.77
C LYS A 83 6.64 3.61 15.18
N ALA A 84 5.81 4.01 14.25
CA ALA A 84 4.76 4.98 14.53
C ALA A 84 3.43 4.54 13.91
N ALA A 85 2.34 5.08 14.45
CA ALA A 85 1.04 5.12 13.80
C ALA A 85 0.82 6.55 13.31
N VAL A 86 0.88 6.78 12.01
CA VAL A 86 0.76 8.12 11.41
C VAL A 86 -0.63 8.42 10.87
N GLY A 87 -1.58 7.50 11.05
CA GLY A 87 -2.97 7.64 10.66
C GLY A 87 -3.77 6.39 11.00
N VAL A 88 -5.05 6.41 10.63
CA VAL A 88 -5.96 5.26 10.76
C VAL A 88 -6.12 4.63 9.39
N PRO A 89 -5.92 3.30 9.24
CA PRO A 89 -6.19 2.61 7.99
C PRO A 89 -7.66 2.72 7.60
N GLU A 90 -7.93 3.00 6.34
CA GLU A 90 -9.28 3.05 5.79
C GLU A 90 -9.30 2.37 4.43
N ILE A 91 -10.40 1.71 4.12
CA ILE A 91 -10.77 1.37 2.77
C ILE A 91 -12.15 1.98 2.52
N ALA A 92 -12.29 2.70 1.41
CA ALA A 92 -13.53 3.31 0.99
C ALA A 92 -14.00 2.68 -0.33
N ALA A 93 -14.97 3.29 -0.97
CA ALA A 93 -15.61 2.76 -2.17
C ALA A 93 -14.60 2.28 -3.23
N ALA A 94 -14.94 1.18 -3.88
CA ALA A 94 -14.31 0.74 -5.11
C ALA A 94 -15.21 1.07 -6.30
N THR A 95 -14.62 1.50 -7.41
CA THR A 95 -15.31 1.78 -8.66
C THR A 95 -14.60 1.10 -9.82
N GLY A 96 -15.35 0.74 -10.86
CA GLY A 96 -14.80 0.13 -12.06
C GLY A 96 -15.01 1.01 -13.28
N THR A 97 -13.99 1.08 -14.14
CA THR A 97 -14.06 1.76 -15.43
C THR A 97 -13.66 0.78 -16.52
N PRO A 98 -14.56 0.44 -17.47
CA PRO A 98 -14.21 -0.39 -18.62
C PRO A 98 -13.09 0.26 -19.42
N SER A 99 -12.19 -0.57 -19.95
CA SER A 99 -11.18 -0.13 -20.91
C SER A 99 -11.67 -0.47 -22.31
N GLU A 100 -11.55 0.46 -23.26
CA GLU A 100 -11.85 0.21 -24.67
C GLU A 100 -10.94 -0.92 -25.21
N PRO A 101 -11.45 -1.90 -25.95
CA PRO A 101 -12.81 -2.02 -26.51
C PRO A 101 -13.82 -2.74 -25.61
N ASP A 102 -13.55 -2.95 -24.35
CA ASP A 102 -14.26 -3.87 -23.45
C ASP A 102 -15.41 -3.16 -22.71
N ALA A 103 -16.20 -2.38 -23.41
CA ALA A 103 -17.31 -1.59 -22.85
C ALA A 103 -18.39 -2.42 -22.11
N ALA A 104 -18.42 -3.73 -22.33
CA ALA A 104 -19.34 -4.63 -21.64
C ALA A 104 -18.85 -5.08 -20.24
N ASN A 105 -17.61 -4.81 -19.89
CA ASN A 105 -17.10 -5.09 -18.54
C ASN A 105 -17.72 -4.12 -17.54
N THR A 106 -18.15 -4.63 -16.40
CA THR A 106 -18.81 -3.84 -15.38
C THR A 106 -18.28 -4.17 -13.98
N TYR A 107 -18.30 -3.20 -13.09
CA TYR A 107 -18.14 -3.40 -11.67
C TYR A 107 -19.38 -2.89 -10.95
N THR A 108 -19.97 -3.75 -10.13
CA THR A 108 -21.14 -3.40 -9.32
C THR A 108 -20.72 -3.44 -7.85
N ALA A 109 -20.81 -2.31 -7.18
CA ALA A 109 -20.60 -2.23 -5.74
C ALA A 109 -21.71 -3.03 -5.02
N GLY A 110 -21.29 -3.81 -4.03
CA GLY A 110 -22.19 -4.57 -3.18
C GLY A 110 -22.42 -3.88 -1.83
N SER A 111 -22.40 -4.65 -0.75
CA SER A 111 -22.57 -4.10 0.60
C SER A 111 -21.31 -3.41 1.08
N GLU A 112 -21.47 -2.32 1.82
CA GLU A 112 -20.42 -1.60 2.50
C GLU A 112 -20.57 -1.77 4.01
N SER A 113 -19.51 -2.21 4.67
CA SER A 113 -19.33 -2.14 6.11
C SER A 113 -18.06 -1.35 6.42
N PRO A 114 -17.84 -0.88 7.66
CA PRO A 114 -16.65 -0.09 7.97
C PRO A 114 -15.31 -0.74 7.61
N ASP A 115 -15.27 -2.07 7.56
CA ASP A 115 -14.04 -2.83 7.36
C ASP A 115 -14.03 -3.65 6.06
N VAL A 116 -15.19 -4.05 5.56
CA VAL A 116 -15.32 -4.93 4.40
C VAL A 116 -16.33 -4.37 3.40
N ILE A 117 -15.83 -4.12 2.20
CA ILE A 117 -16.65 -3.75 1.04
C ILE A 117 -16.73 -4.97 0.14
N THR A 118 -17.90 -5.23 -0.43
CA THR A 118 -18.06 -6.28 -1.44
C THR A 118 -18.36 -5.68 -2.80
N GLY A 119 -18.03 -6.40 -3.87
CA GLY A 119 -18.38 -6.01 -5.22
C GLY A 119 -18.30 -7.17 -6.18
N THR A 120 -18.94 -7.02 -7.33
CA THR A 120 -18.92 -7.98 -8.42
C THR A 120 -18.31 -7.35 -9.65
N LEU A 121 -17.25 -7.98 -10.16
CA LEU A 121 -16.59 -7.65 -11.40
C LEU A 121 -17.07 -8.61 -12.47
N SER A 122 -17.82 -8.12 -13.45
CA SER A 122 -18.25 -8.90 -14.61
C SER A 122 -17.36 -8.56 -15.79
N MET A 123 -16.63 -9.55 -16.30
CA MET A 123 -15.70 -9.39 -17.43
C MET A 123 -16.10 -10.32 -18.58
N GLN A 124 -16.14 -9.75 -19.78
CA GLN A 124 -16.57 -10.46 -20.97
C GLN A 124 -15.39 -11.13 -21.66
N LYS A 125 -15.49 -12.44 -21.88
CA LYS A 125 -14.55 -13.18 -22.72
C LYS A 125 -14.73 -12.71 -24.16
N GLN A 126 -13.63 -12.40 -24.83
CA GLN A 126 -13.65 -11.97 -26.22
C GLN A 126 -13.68 -13.17 -27.18
N ALA A 127 -14.46 -13.06 -28.25
CA ALA A 127 -14.57 -14.13 -29.26
C ALA A 127 -13.25 -14.35 -30.03
N ASN A 128 -12.44 -13.32 -30.18
CA ASN A 128 -11.16 -13.38 -30.89
C ASN A 128 -9.99 -13.48 -29.91
N ALA A 129 -9.16 -14.51 -30.08
CA ALA A 129 -8.00 -14.77 -29.24
C ALA A 129 -6.95 -13.64 -29.18
N GLY A 130 -7.00 -12.68 -30.10
CA GLY A 130 -6.11 -11.52 -30.13
C GLY A 130 -6.65 -10.27 -29.40
N THR A 131 -7.88 -10.32 -28.91
CA THR A 131 -8.50 -9.21 -28.19
C THR A 131 -8.45 -9.49 -26.69
N THR A 132 -7.94 -8.55 -25.93
CA THR A 132 -7.88 -8.64 -24.46
C THR A 132 -9.09 -7.98 -23.84
N SER A 133 -9.71 -8.64 -22.87
CA SER A 133 -10.73 -8.07 -22.02
C SER A 133 -10.05 -7.46 -20.78
N SER A 134 -10.20 -6.19 -20.57
CA SER A 134 -9.58 -5.50 -19.44
C SER A 134 -10.50 -4.49 -18.77
N MET A 135 -10.24 -4.23 -17.51
CA MET A 135 -10.97 -3.26 -16.72
C MET A 135 -10.08 -2.60 -15.69
N LYS A 136 -10.24 -1.31 -15.52
CA LYS A 136 -9.60 -0.54 -14.46
C LYS A 136 -10.49 -0.56 -13.21
N LEU A 137 -9.97 -1.09 -12.11
CA LEU A 137 -10.61 -1.04 -10.80
C LEU A 137 -9.89 -0.02 -9.93
N THR A 138 -10.60 1.02 -9.52
CA THR A 138 -10.07 2.08 -8.67
C THR A 138 -10.54 1.86 -7.23
N VAL A 139 -9.60 1.82 -6.30
CA VAL A 139 -9.87 1.64 -4.87
C VAL A 139 -9.31 2.82 -4.10
N THR A 140 -10.10 3.40 -3.22
CA THR A 140 -9.62 4.41 -2.28
C THR A 140 -9.19 3.74 -0.98
N ALA A 141 -7.91 3.81 -0.66
CA ALA A 141 -7.36 3.15 0.52
C ALA A 141 -6.31 4.03 1.21
N LYS A 142 -6.65 4.54 2.38
CA LYS A 142 -5.70 5.28 3.20
C LYS A 142 -4.68 4.33 3.82
N GLY A 143 -3.43 4.50 3.44
CA GLY A 143 -2.33 3.60 3.82
C GLY A 143 -1.93 2.61 2.73
N GLY A 144 -2.49 2.75 1.54
CA GLY A 144 -2.22 1.89 0.40
C GLY A 144 -3.01 0.58 0.40
N SER A 145 -2.92 -0.15 -0.69
CA SER A 145 -3.61 -1.45 -0.83
C SER A 145 -2.80 -2.45 -1.63
N ARG A 146 -3.16 -3.73 -1.51
CA ARG A 146 -2.60 -4.84 -2.29
C ARG A 146 -3.68 -5.81 -2.71
N ILE A 147 -3.48 -6.45 -3.86
CA ILE A 147 -4.34 -7.54 -4.33
C ILE A 147 -3.84 -8.87 -3.76
N VAL A 148 -4.76 -9.69 -3.27
CA VAL A 148 -4.49 -11.02 -2.71
C VAL A 148 -5.49 -12.03 -3.26
N GLY A 149 -5.02 -13.22 -3.62
CA GLY A 149 -5.87 -14.31 -4.07
C GLY A 149 -6.39 -14.15 -5.50
N LEU A 150 -5.70 -13.36 -6.35
CA LEU A 150 -6.09 -13.20 -7.74
C LEU A 150 -6.02 -14.55 -8.46
N PRO A 151 -7.09 -15.00 -9.17
CA PRO A 151 -7.05 -16.26 -9.91
C PRO A 151 -6.02 -16.20 -11.04
N ALA A 152 -5.42 -17.34 -11.39
CA ALA A 152 -4.30 -17.40 -12.35
C ALA A 152 -4.64 -16.84 -13.74
N TRP A 153 -5.92 -16.88 -14.11
CA TRP A 153 -6.44 -16.39 -15.39
C TRP A 153 -6.83 -14.89 -15.37
N LEU A 154 -6.72 -14.21 -14.22
CA LEU A 154 -6.92 -12.78 -14.11
C LEU A 154 -5.58 -12.12 -13.77
N LYS A 155 -5.07 -11.29 -14.66
CA LYS A 155 -3.79 -10.59 -14.49
C LYS A 155 -4.03 -9.17 -14.00
N THR A 156 -3.04 -8.61 -13.34
CA THR A 156 -3.02 -7.20 -12.94
C THR A 156 -1.72 -6.54 -13.36
N ASP A 157 -1.76 -5.25 -13.64
CA ASP A 157 -0.59 -4.43 -13.95
C ASP A 157 0.33 -4.25 -12.75
N LYS A 158 -0.22 -4.34 -11.52
CA LYS A 158 0.52 -4.24 -10.26
C LYS A 158 -0.20 -4.99 -9.15
N THR A 159 0.54 -5.42 -8.16
CA THR A 159 -0.01 -6.13 -6.98
C THR A 159 -0.21 -5.24 -5.76
N GLU A 160 0.45 -4.08 -5.73
CA GLU A 160 0.38 -3.13 -4.62
C GLU A 160 0.29 -1.69 -5.14
N GLY A 161 -0.35 -0.84 -4.37
CA GLY A 161 -0.41 0.61 -4.57
C GLY A 161 -0.24 1.35 -3.25
N HIS A 162 0.51 2.46 -3.30
CA HIS A 162 0.93 3.22 -2.13
C HIS A 162 0.43 4.66 -2.19
N SER A 163 -0.82 4.85 -2.52
CA SER A 163 -1.48 6.16 -2.45
C SER A 163 -2.31 6.27 -1.19
N THR A 164 -2.51 7.47 -0.71
CA THR A 164 -3.47 7.77 0.37
C THR A 164 -4.84 8.16 -0.19
N GLU A 165 -4.97 8.24 -1.52
CA GLU A 165 -6.20 8.63 -2.20
C GLU A 165 -6.73 7.44 -3.00
N ALA A 166 -6.59 7.49 -4.31
CA ALA A 166 -7.09 6.45 -5.20
C ALA A 166 -5.95 5.63 -5.79
N ILE A 167 -6.16 4.32 -5.89
CA ILE A 167 -5.22 3.37 -6.47
C ILE A 167 -5.96 2.63 -7.59
N ASP A 168 -5.43 2.75 -8.80
CA ASP A 168 -5.95 2.08 -9.97
C ASP A 168 -5.23 0.75 -10.19
N TYR A 169 -5.99 -0.32 -10.40
CA TYR A 169 -5.52 -1.63 -10.82
C TYR A 169 -6.12 -1.96 -12.18
N THR A 170 -5.29 -2.24 -13.17
CA THR A 170 -5.76 -2.72 -14.47
C THR A 170 -5.84 -4.24 -14.43
N LEU A 171 -7.04 -4.78 -14.48
CA LEU A 171 -7.31 -6.21 -14.49
C LEU A 171 -7.55 -6.67 -15.93
N THR A 172 -6.92 -7.78 -16.33
CA THR A 172 -6.99 -8.30 -17.70
C THR A 172 -7.24 -9.80 -17.67
N LEU A 173 -8.21 -10.28 -18.44
CA LEU A 173 -8.47 -11.70 -18.62
C LEU A 173 -7.36 -12.35 -19.45
N ASP A 174 -6.74 -13.39 -18.92
CA ASP A 174 -5.87 -14.30 -19.65
C ASP A 174 -6.66 -15.54 -20.10
N GLN A 175 -7.29 -15.45 -21.25
CA GLN A 175 -8.14 -16.50 -21.78
C GLN A 175 -7.37 -17.78 -22.16
N ASN A 176 -6.04 -17.69 -22.28
CA ASN A 176 -5.16 -18.83 -22.59
C ASN A 176 -4.60 -19.50 -21.32
N ALA A 177 -4.92 -18.98 -20.14
CA ALA A 177 -4.48 -19.60 -18.91
C ALA A 177 -5.07 -21.01 -18.78
N LYS A 178 -4.26 -21.96 -18.29
CA LYS A 178 -4.65 -23.36 -18.14
C LYS A 178 -5.91 -23.55 -17.30
N ASP A 179 -6.08 -22.70 -16.29
CA ASP A 179 -7.19 -22.76 -15.34
C ASP A 179 -8.30 -21.73 -15.68
N PHE A 180 -8.30 -21.23 -16.94
CA PHE A 180 -9.37 -20.35 -17.39
C PHE A 180 -10.70 -21.11 -17.35
N PRO A 181 -11.77 -20.54 -16.81
CA PRO A 181 -13.06 -21.19 -16.71
C PRO A 181 -13.56 -21.68 -18.06
N THR A 182 -13.87 -22.96 -18.14
CA THR A 182 -14.47 -23.59 -19.35
C THR A 182 -15.88 -24.04 -19.01
N GLY A 183 -16.85 -23.65 -19.79
CA GLY A 183 -18.25 -24.04 -19.58
C GLY A 183 -19.24 -23.09 -20.19
N SER A 184 -20.51 -23.30 -19.92
CA SER A 184 -21.56 -22.39 -20.39
C SER A 184 -21.57 -21.11 -19.53
N PHE A 185 -21.43 -19.98 -20.17
CA PHE A 185 -21.57 -18.67 -19.52
C PHE A 185 -23.03 -18.17 -19.58
N PRO A 186 -23.54 -17.44 -18.59
CA PRO A 186 -22.89 -16.98 -17.35
C PRO A 186 -22.72 -18.20 -16.43
N ALA A 187 -21.54 -18.68 -16.34
CA ALA A 187 -21.38 -19.88 -15.61
C ALA A 187 -20.60 -19.62 -14.36
N ASN A 188 -20.99 -19.96 -13.32
CA ASN A 188 -20.31 -20.67 -12.22
C ASN A 188 -18.75 -20.50 -12.12
N ALA A 189 -18.19 -19.60 -12.85
CA ALA A 189 -16.80 -19.23 -12.81
C ALA A 189 -16.56 -18.11 -11.80
N ALA A 190 -17.39 -18.04 -10.77
CA ALA A 190 -17.18 -17.10 -9.71
C ALA A 190 -15.88 -17.43 -8.97
N ALA A 191 -14.87 -16.64 -9.22
CA ALA A 191 -13.70 -16.57 -8.38
C ALA A 191 -13.80 -15.34 -7.49
N THR A 192 -13.10 -15.36 -6.37
CA THR A 192 -13.01 -14.21 -5.48
C THR A 192 -11.55 -13.85 -5.26
N PHE A 193 -11.28 -12.57 -5.19
CA PHE A 193 -10.01 -12.04 -4.71
C PHE A 193 -10.26 -10.87 -3.74
N GLU A 194 -9.23 -10.46 -3.06
CA GLU A 194 -9.33 -9.36 -2.10
C GLU A 194 -8.37 -8.24 -2.47
N ILE A 195 -8.79 -7.00 -2.22
CA ILE A 195 -7.91 -5.85 -2.17
C ILE A 195 -7.85 -5.41 -0.72
N GLN A 196 -6.73 -5.70 -0.08
CA GLN A 196 -6.52 -5.46 1.34
C GLN A 196 -5.78 -4.15 1.57
N ASN A 197 -6.12 -3.41 2.63
CA ASN A 197 -5.30 -2.30 3.07
C ASN A 197 -3.93 -2.81 3.53
N LEU A 198 -2.85 -2.13 3.14
CA LEU A 198 -1.48 -2.54 3.49
C LEU A 198 -1.19 -2.45 4.98
N SER A 199 -1.85 -1.57 5.68
CA SER A 199 -1.64 -1.32 7.11
C SER A 199 -2.56 -2.15 8.00
N ASP A 200 -3.72 -2.58 7.47
CA ASP A 200 -4.71 -3.41 8.19
C ASP A 200 -5.46 -4.31 7.20
N ALA A 201 -5.08 -5.56 7.12
CA ALA A 201 -5.67 -6.54 6.21
C ALA A 201 -7.14 -6.91 6.51
N ALA A 202 -7.66 -6.55 7.69
CA ALA A 202 -9.09 -6.71 8.01
C ALA A 202 -9.94 -5.74 7.20
N LYS A 203 -9.38 -4.58 6.82
CA LYS A 203 -10.02 -3.60 5.95
C LYS A 203 -9.76 -3.96 4.49
N LYS A 204 -10.80 -4.37 3.79
CA LYS A 204 -10.67 -4.93 2.46
C LYS A 204 -11.89 -4.73 1.55
N VAL A 205 -11.65 -4.81 0.26
CA VAL A 205 -12.67 -5.02 -0.76
C VAL A 205 -12.60 -6.49 -1.18
N THR A 206 -13.69 -7.22 -1.04
CA THR A 206 -13.84 -8.57 -1.56
C THR A 206 -14.55 -8.50 -2.91
N VAL A 207 -13.88 -8.93 -3.96
CA VAL A 207 -14.37 -8.86 -5.34
C VAL A 207 -14.71 -10.26 -5.82
N THR A 208 -15.97 -10.48 -6.17
CA THR A 208 -16.40 -11.67 -6.92
C THR A 208 -16.22 -11.38 -8.41
N VAL A 209 -15.64 -12.32 -9.14
CA VAL A 209 -15.42 -12.19 -10.59
C VAL A 209 -16.30 -13.15 -11.33
N ASP A 210 -17.16 -12.61 -12.16
CA ASP A 210 -18.00 -13.34 -13.11
C ASP A 210 -17.42 -13.16 -14.51
N VAL A 211 -17.27 -14.25 -15.25
CA VAL A 211 -16.88 -14.21 -16.66
C VAL A 211 -18.09 -14.52 -17.51
N THR A 212 -18.34 -13.66 -18.50
CA THR A 212 -19.44 -13.82 -19.47
C THR A 212 -18.89 -13.97 -20.87
N GLU A 213 -19.64 -14.61 -21.78
CA GLU A 213 -19.27 -14.65 -23.20
C GLU A 213 -19.69 -13.35 -23.90
N ALA A 214 -18.92 -12.95 -24.91
CA ALA A 214 -19.35 -11.92 -25.84
C ALA A 214 -20.58 -12.39 -26.60
N PRO A 215 -21.57 -11.54 -26.86
CA PRO A 215 -22.77 -11.87 -27.63
C PRO A 215 -22.46 -12.26 -29.07
#